data_b44a64bcf3fbb6985d076cd67ed36ab2
#
_entry.id   b44a64bcf3fbb6985d076cd67ed36ab2
#
_cell.length_a   1.000
_cell.length_b   1.000
_cell.length_c   1.000
_cell.angle_alpha   90.00
_cell.angle_beta   90.00
_cell.angle_gamma   90.00
#
_symmetry.space_group_name_H-M   'P 1'
#
loop_
_entity.id
_entity.type
_entity.pdbx_description
1 polymer ?
#
loop_
_entity_poly.entity_id
_entity_poly.type
_entity_poly.pdbx_seq_one_letter_code
_entity_poly.pdbx_strand_id
1 'polypeptide(L)'
;MRHFYIIVALSTLLISCSSNDESIQFEVATVDKIVKLASEENSPTCSVHLEVSYATEANGHKAEIINNIIEKRLLDIEDLTMTQAADSFANVYAANYQNSLLPLYRQDQRDEKKVEWYTYHYIIKTSIEKGYKDATVYHIYLDYYEGGAHGINQHLTLNFEQSTGRQLTLADIFVPGYERQLSSILQTALCEYAGASSIKELKDQGYLYSMDMFPSENFILGEEAITFIYNPYEIAPYEKGSIELTISYSDLDDILNNN
;
A
#
# COMPACT_ATOMS: atom_id res chain seq x y z
N MET A 1 -7.31 24.37 -30.18
CA MET A 1 -6.33 23.29 -30.00
C MET A 1 -5.14 23.87 -29.23
N ARG A 2 -5.11 23.65 -27.91
CA ARG A 2 -3.95 24.01 -27.04
C ARG A 2 -3.28 22.71 -26.65
N HIS A 3 -2.11 22.50 -27.17
CA HIS A 3 -1.27 21.35 -26.80
C HIS A 3 -0.72 21.57 -25.38
N PHE A 4 -1.09 20.66 -24.47
CA PHE A 4 -0.43 20.56 -23.17
C PHE A 4 0.86 19.75 -23.36
N TYR A 5 1.99 20.38 -23.11
CA TYR A 5 3.28 19.70 -23.07
C TYR A 5 3.47 19.06 -21.70
N ILE A 6 3.63 17.74 -21.70
CA ILE A 6 4.06 16.98 -20.55
C ILE A 6 5.56 17.20 -20.39
N ILE A 7 5.99 17.83 -19.31
CA ILE A 7 7.42 17.92 -18.95
C ILE A 7 7.71 16.70 -18.07
N VAL A 8 8.38 15.71 -18.65
CA VAL A 8 8.99 14.60 -17.91
C VAL A 8 10.30 15.12 -17.32
N ALA A 9 10.34 15.40 -16.04
CA ALA A 9 11.56 15.72 -15.32
C ALA A 9 12.23 14.42 -14.86
N LEU A 10 13.23 13.97 -15.60
CA LEU A 10 14.09 12.85 -15.26
C LEU A 10 15.13 13.35 -14.24
N SER A 11 14.91 13.15 -12.95
CA SER A 11 15.91 13.42 -11.91
C SER A 11 16.70 12.15 -11.60
N THR A 12 17.86 12.00 -12.24
CA THR A 12 18.84 10.96 -11.91
C THR A 12 19.65 11.39 -10.70
N LEU A 13 19.40 10.81 -9.55
CA LEU A 13 20.32 10.86 -8.41
C LEU A 13 21.32 9.70 -8.54
N LEU A 14 22.51 10.02 -9.08
CA LEU A 14 23.65 9.12 -9.06
C LEU A 14 24.30 9.18 -7.67
N ILE A 15 24.00 8.19 -6.82
CA ILE A 15 24.85 7.91 -5.65
C ILE A 15 25.71 6.71 -6.01
N SER A 16 26.94 7.00 -6.45
CA SER A 16 27.98 5.99 -6.63
C SER A 16 28.71 5.78 -5.31
N CYS A 17 28.48 4.64 -4.65
CA CYS A 17 29.41 4.07 -3.69
C CYS A 17 29.72 2.65 -4.13
N SER A 18 30.98 2.40 -4.46
CA SER A 18 31.51 1.09 -4.81
C SER A 18 31.67 0.24 -3.56
N SER A 19 30.66 -0.54 -3.24
CA SER A 19 30.74 -1.84 -2.58
C SER A 19 29.99 -2.81 -3.49
N ASN A 20 30.39 -4.08 -3.52
CA ASN A 20 29.60 -5.14 -4.16
C ASN A 20 28.32 -5.34 -3.33
N ASP A 21 27.47 -4.34 -3.33
CA ASP A 21 26.18 -4.38 -2.69
C ASP A 21 25.23 -5.04 -3.70
N GLU A 22 24.87 -6.29 -3.44
CA GLU A 22 23.89 -7.05 -4.23
C GLU A 22 22.46 -6.53 -4.01
N SER A 23 22.30 -5.33 -3.45
CA SER A 23 21.01 -4.72 -3.18
C SER A 23 20.19 -4.53 -4.45
N ILE A 24 18.89 -4.82 -4.36
CA ILE A 24 17.97 -4.63 -5.48
C ILE A 24 17.89 -3.14 -5.79
N GLN A 25 18.18 -2.80 -7.04
CA GLN A 25 18.12 -1.40 -7.54
C GLN A 25 16.70 -1.07 -7.99
N PHE A 26 16.20 0.10 -7.59
CA PHE A 26 14.87 0.57 -7.94
C PHE A 26 14.91 1.92 -8.64
N GLU A 27 13.94 2.14 -9.52
CA GLU A 27 13.56 3.43 -10.11
C GLU A 27 12.09 3.71 -9.79
N VAL A 28 11.62 4.93 -10.09
CA VAL A 28 10.24 5.34 -9.81
C VAL A 28 9.53 5.70 -11.11
N ALA A 29 8.40 5.07 -11.36
CA ALA A 29 7.44 5.50 -12.39
C ALA A 29 6.48 6.51 -11.75
N THR A 30 6.38 7.70 -12.35
CA THR A 30 5.49 8.77 -11.87
C THR A 30 4.45 9.10 -12.91
N VAL A 31 3.18 9.15 -12.50
CA VAL A 31 2.06 9.58 -13.34
C VAL A 31 1.22 10.60 -12.59
N ASP A 32 0.97 11.73 -13.24
CA ASP A 32 0.04 12.77 -12.78
C ASP A 32 -1.06 12.96 -13.82
N LYS A 33 -2.30 12.75 -13.42
CA LYS A 33 -3.45 12.94 -14.31
C LYS A 33 -4.59 13.64 -13.59
N ILE A 34 -5.11 14.70 -14.22
CA ILE A 34 -6.30 15.39 -13.73
C ILE A 34 -7.29 15.49 -14.90
N VAL A 35 -8.53 15.03 -14.66
CA VAL A 35 -9.62 15.16 -15.62
C VAL A 35 -10.81 15.84 -14.98
N LYS A 36 -11.53 16.65 -15.76
CA LYS A 36 -12.82 17.21 -15.35
C LYS A 36 -13.95 16.24 -15.67
N LEU A 37 -14.95 16.18 -14.82
CA LEU A 37 -16.15 15.36 -15.03
C LEU A 37 -17.01 15.87 -16.20
N ALA A 38 -17.10 17.19 -16.33
CA ALA A 38 -17.87 17.85 -17.38
C ALA A 38 -17.07 19.03 -17.98
N SER A 39 -17.63 19.71 -19.00
CA SER A 39 -16.95 20.80 -19.71
C SER A 39 -16.98 22.14 -18.99
N GLU A 40 -17.79 22.28 -17.96
CA GLU A 40 -17.97 23.51 -17.19
C GLU A 40 -16.69 23.88 -16.42
N GLU A 41 -16.45 25.17 -16.22
CA GLU A 41 -15.23 25.66 -15.56
C GLU A 41 -15.09 25.10 -14.14
N ASN A 42 -16.17 25.07 -13.38
CA ASN A 42 -16.21 24.60 -11.98
C ASN A 42 -16.66 23.14 -11.85
N SER A 43 -16.52 22.33 -12.91
CA SER A 43 -16.82 20.91 -12.86
C SER A 43 -15.93 20.18 -11.86
N PRO A 44 -16.48 19.22 -11.10
CA PRO A 44 -15.67 18.31 -10.28
C PRO A 44 -14.54 17.64 -11.08
N THR A 45 -13.50 17.28 -10.40
CA THR A 45 -12.30 16.67 -11.01
C THR A 45 -12.00 15.31 -10.39
N CYS A 46 -11.32 14.49 -11.18
CA CYS A 46 -10.62 13.32 -10.68
C CYS A 46 -9.13 13.55 -10.86
N SER A 47 -8.36 13.41 -9.77
CA SER A 47 -6.91 13.42 -9.79
C SER A 47 -6.34 12.03 -9.51
N VAL A 48 -5.39 11.60 -10.31
CA VAL A 48 -4.63 10.36 -10.11
C VAL A 48 -3.16 10.75 -10.01
N HIS A 49 -2.51 10.38 -8.91
CA HIS A 49 -1.09 10.59 -8.67
C HIS A 49 -0.45 9.26 -8.27
N LEU A 50 0.47 8.77 -9.08
CA LEU A 50 1.16 7.51 -8.85
C LEU A 50 2.67 7.75 -8.78
N GLU A 51 3.30 7.31 -7.70
CA GLU A 51 4.76 7.21 -7.52
C GLU A 51 5.07 5.75 -7.17
N VAL A 52 5.35 4.92 -8.20
CA VAL A 52 5.55 3.48 -8.06
C VAL A 52 7.00 3.12 -8.29
N SER A 53 7.68 2.69 -7.24
CA SER A 53 9.03 2.14 -7.33
C SER A 53 9.01 0.77 -8.00
N TYR A 54 9.93 0.51 -8.90
CA TYR A 54 10.07 -0.76 -9.61
C TYR A 54 11.53 -1.18 -9.72
N ALA A 55 11.78 -2.49 -9.68
CA ALA A 55 13.13 -3.03 -9.78
C ALA A 55 13.67 -2.85 -11.21
N THR A 56 14.91 -2.34 -11.34
CA THR A 56 15.53 -2.07 -12.63
C THR A 56 16.05 -3.35 -13.30
N GLU A 57 16.25 -3.31 -14.63
CA GLU A 57 16.80 -4.42 -15.41
C GLU A 57 18.19 -4.87 -14.93
N ALA A 58 18.95 -4.03 -14.22
CA ALA A 58 20.22 -4.37 -13.61
C ALA A 58 20.13 -5.55 -12.64
N ASN A 59 18.94 -5.81 -12.07
CA ASN A 59 18.66 -6.93 -11.17
C ASN A 59 18.36 -8.26 -11.90
N GLY A 60 18.35 -8.27 -13.24
CA GLY A 60 18.07 -9.45 -14.05
C GLY A 60 16.70 -10.06 -13.77
N HIS A 61 16.63 -11.38 -13.63
CA HIS A 61 15.38 -12.11 -13.38
C HIS A 61 14.67 -11.72 -12.07
N LYS A 62 15.38 -11.22 -11.06
CA LYS A 62 14.77 -10.71 -9.82
C LYS A 62 13.85 -9.52 -10.10
N ALA A 63 14.22 -8.64 -11.04
CA ALA A 63 13.39 -7.49 -11.42
C ALA A 63 12.04 -7.93 -11.98
N GLU A 64 12.03 -8.93 -12.85
CA GLU A 64 10.80 -9.48 -13.43
C GLU A 64 9.86 -10.03 -12.33
N ILE A 65 10.40 -10.83 -11.40
CA ILE A 65 9.61 -11.39 -10.29
C ILE A 65 9.00 -10.28 -9.44
N ILE A 66 9.82 -9.32 -9.00
CA ILE A 66 9.39 -8.22 -8.13
C ILE A 66 8.34 -7.35 -8.83
N ASN A 67 8.62 -6.94 -10.07
CA ASN A 67 7.74 -6.03 -10.81
C ASN A 67 6.39 -6.66 -11.09
N ASN A 68 6.33 -7.94 -11.46
CA ASN A 68 5.07 -8.67 -11.66
C ASN A 68 4.22 -8.69 -10.37
N ILE A 69 4.85 -8.87 -9.20
CA ILE A 69 4.15 -8.85 -7.92
C ILE A 69 3.60 -7.44 -7.62
N ILE A 70 4.42 -6.39 -7.85
CA ILE A 70 4.02 -5.00 -7.64
C ILE A 70 2.89 -4.60 -8.58
N GLU A 71 3.03 -4.88 -9.89
CA GLU A 71 2.02 -4.58 -10.91
C GLU A 71 0.68 -5.23 -10.59
N LYS A 72 0.70 -6.52 -10.29
CA LYS A 72 -0.50 -7.26 -9.91
C LYS A 72 -1.13 -6.72 -8.63
N ARG A 73 -0.31 -6.35 -7.64
CA ARG A 73 -0.81 -5.85 -6.35
C ARG A 73 -1.42 -4.46 -6.44
N LEU A 74 -0.84 -3.55 -7.25
CA LEU A 74 -1.19 -2.14 -7.28
C LEU A 74 -2.08 -1.74 -8.45
N LEU A 75 -1.86 -2.34 -9.62
CA LEU A 75 -2.42 -1.85 -10.87
C LEU A 75 -3.37 -2.87 -11.53
N ASP A 76 -3.33 -4.14 -11.10
CA ASP A 76 -4.07 -5.27 -11.71
C ASP A 76 -3.87 -5.35 -13.24
N ILE A 77 -2.64 -5.09 -13.68
CA ILE A 77 -2.23 -5.08 -15.08
C ILE A 77 -1.05 -6.03 -15.22
N GLU A 78 -0.99 -6.77 -16.33
CA GLU A 78 0.08 -7.71 -16.67
C GLU A 78 0.64 -7.39 -18.06
N ASP A 79 1.86 -7.87 -18.35
CA ASP A 79 2.51 -7.82 -19.67
C ASP A 79 2.88 -6.40 -20.19
N LEU A 80 3.00 -5.41 -19.30
CA LEU A 80 3.46 -4.05 -19.64
C LEU A 80 4.73 -3.70 -18.85
N THR A 81 5.44 -2.64 -19.25
CA THR A 81 6.44 -2.04 -18.37
C THR A 81 5.74 -1.26 -17.25
N MET A 82 6.37 -1.09 -16.09
CA MET A 82 5.78 -0.37 -14.95
C MET A 82 5.25 1.02 -15.35
N THR A 83 6.00 1.76 -16.19
CA THR A 83 5.55 3.07 -16.68
C THR A 83 4.30 2.96 -17.54
N GLN A 84 4.24 1.96 -18.43
CA GLN A 84 3.05 1.72 -19.26
C GLN A 84 1.86 1.25 -18.45
N ALA A 85 2.08 0.41 -17.45
CA ALA A 85 1.03 -0.07 -16.55
C ALA A 85 0.46 1.08 -15.71
N ALA A 86 1.31 1.94 -15.16
CA ALA A 86 0.88 3.12 -14.41
C ALA A 86 0.09 4.11 -15.27
N ASP A 87 0.55 4.39 -16.49
CA ASP A 87 -0.18 5.24 -17.46
C ASP A 87 -1.53 4.62 -17.85
N SER A 88 -1.56 3.31 -18.11
CA SER A 88 -2.79 2.58 -18.44
C SER A 88 -3.79 2.65 -17.30
N PHE A 89 -3.35 2.36 -16.07
CA PHE A 89 -4.19 2.48 -14.87
C PHE A 89 -4.81 3.86 -14.75
N ALA A 90 -3.99 4.93 -14.81
CA ALA A 90 -4.48 6.31 -14.68
C ALA A 90 -5.48 6.69 -15.78
N ASN A 91 -5.26 6.19 -17.02
CA ASN A 91 -6.16 6.42 -18.14
C ASN A 91 -7.51 5.72 -17.94
N VAL A 92 -7.48 4.43 -17.55
CA VAL A 92 -8.68 3.63 -17.30
C VAL A 92 -9.47 4.19 -16.12
N TYR A 93 -8.80 4.53 -15.02
CA TYR A 93 -9.42 5.11 -13.83
C TYR A 93 -10.14 6.42 -14.17
N ALA A 94 -9.46 7.35 -14.87
CA ALA A 94 -10.04 8.61 -15.29
C ALA A 94 -11.22 8.45 -16.26
N ALA A 95 -11.14 7.50 -17.20
CA ALA A 95 -12.22 7.20 -18.11
C ALA A 95 -13.44 6.61 -17.38
N ASN A 96 -13.23 5.69 -16.44
CA ASN A 96 -14.28 5.11 -15.61
C ASN A 96 -14.97 6.17 -14.76
N TYR A 97 -14.21 7.09 -14.14
CA TYR A 97 -14.75 8.24 -13.42
C TYR A 97 -15.72 9.04 -14.31
N GLN A 98 -15.27 9.46 -15.49
CA GLN A 98 -16.11 10.26 -16.40
C GLN A 98 -17.36 9.50 -16.88
N ASN A 99 -17.18 8.26 -17.32
CA ASN A 99 -18.27 7.47 -17.89
C ASN A 99 -19.35 7.13 -16.86
N SER A 100 -18.92 6.79 -15.64
CA SER A 100 -19.86 6.36 -14.58
C SER A 100 -20.56 7.52 -13.89
N LEU A 101 -19.84 8.64 -13.67
CA LEU A 101 -20.36 9.71 -12.83
C LEU A 101 -21.00 10.86 -13.59
N LEU A 102 -20.65 11.10 -14.86
CA LEU A 102 -21.23 12.21 -15.63
C LEU A 102 -22.76 12.19 -15.69
N PRO A 103 -23.44 11.04 -15.90
CA PRO A 103 -24.91 11.00 -15.90
C PRO A 103 -25.50 11.36 -14.55
N LEU A 104 -24.89 10.92 -13.45
CA LEU A 104 -25.34 11.19 -12.08
C LEU A 104 -25.11 12.65 -11.71
N TYR A 105 -23.92 13.18 -11.98
CA TYR A 105 -23.59 14.58 -11.77
C TYR A 105 -24.60 15.53 -12.45
N ARG A 106 -25.00 15.25 -13.70
CA ARG A 106 -26.00 16.06 -14.43
C ARG A 106 -27.36 16.10 -13.74
N GLN A 107 -27.72 15.06 -12.98
CA GLN A 107 -28.95 15.04 -12.18
C GLN A 107 -28.79 15.88 -10.90
N ASP A 108 -27.61 15.81 -10.27
CA ASP A 108 -27.31 16.39 -8.97
C ASP A 108 -26.69 17.80 -9.02
N GLN A 109 -26.31 18.31 -10.21
CA GLN A 109 -25.54 19.56 -10.36
C GLN A 109 -26.19 20.81 -9.77
N ARG A 110 -27.49 20.76 -9.41
CA ARG A 110 -28.20 21.84 -8.72
C ARG A 110 -28.13 21.76 -7.19
N ASP A 111 -27.62 20.65 -6.67
CA ASP A 111 -27.43 20.42 -5.24
C ASP A 111 -25.94 20.57 -4.88
N GLU A 112 -25.56 21.77 -4.42
CA GLU A 112 -24.17 22.11 -4.10
C GLU A 112 -23.53 21.12 -3.11
N LYS A 113 -24.32 20.57 -2.17
CA LYS A 113 -23.81 19.59 -1.19
C LYS A 113 -23.44 18.25 -1.81
N LYS A 114 -24.12 17.88 -2.89
CA LYS A 114 -23.83 16.64 -3.61
C LYS A 114 -22.69 16.80 -4.60
N VAL A 115 -22.48 17.98 -5.15
CA VAL A 115 -21.43 18.26 -6.14
C VAL A 115 -20.04 17.94 -5.59
N GLU A 116 -19.78 18.21 -4.32
CA GLU A 116 -18.51 17.90 -3.67
C GLU A 116 -18.18 16.39 -3.68
N TRP A 117 -19.21 15.52 -3.63
CA TRP A 117 -19.02 14.06 -3.64
C TRP A 117 -18.49 13.52 -4.98
N TYR A 118 -18.50 14.32 -6.03
CA TYR A 118 -17.99 13.97 -7.35
C TYR A 118 -16.53 14.36 -7.57
N THR A 119 -15.86 14.98 -6.59
CA THR A 119 -14.43 15.26 -6.68
C THR A 119 -13.64 14.07 -6.13
N TYR A 120 -12.97 13.32 -7.01
CA TYR A 120 -12.24 12.10 -6.69
C TYR A 120 -10.74 12.34 -6.67
N HIS A 121 -10.05 11.59 -5.83
CA HIS A 121 -8.60 11.43 -5.94
C HIS A 121 -8.18 9.98 -5.74
N TYR A 122 -7.06 9.61 -6.33
CA TYR A 122 -6.40 8.32 -6.17
C TYR A 122 -4.89 8.52 -6.14
N ILE A 123 -4.26 8.21 -5.02
CA ILE A 123 -2.86 8.45 -4.78
C ILE A 123 -2.20 7.15 -4.37
N ILE A 124 -1.14 6.76 -5.08
CA ILE A 124 -0.22 5.70 -4.66
C ILE A 124 1.16 6.33 -4.49
N LYS A 125 1.78 6.08 -3.33
CA LYS A 125 3.19 6.37 -3.09
C LYS A 125 3.87 5.14 -2.54
N THR A 126 5.08 4.89 -3.01
CA THR A 126 5.86 3.76 -2.55
C THR A 126 7.21 4.20 -2.02
N SER A 127 7.75 3.45 -1.08
CA SER A 127 9.11 3.61 -0.58
C SER A 127 9.73 2.26 -0.25
N ILE A 128 11.04 2.25 -0.08
CA ILE A 128 11.81 1.03 0.10
C ILE A 128 12.73 1.23 1.29
N GLU A 129 12.81 0.21 2.14
CA GLU A 129 13.79 0.15 3.21
C GLU A 129 14.45 -1.23 3.28
N LYS A 130 15.58 -1.29 3.99
CA LYS A 130 16.27 -2.55 4.29
C LYS A 130 15.61 -3.20 5.50
N GLY A 131 15.37 -4.50 5.40
CA GLY A 131 14.79 -5.30 6.45
C GLY A 131 15.74 -6.35 7.04
N TYR A 132 15.15 -7.24 7.83
CA TYR A 132 15.85 -8.33 8.50
C TYR A 132 16.51 -9.30 7.49
N LYS A 133 17.73 -9.78 7.81
CA LYS A 133 18.52 -10.66 6.94
C LYS A 133 18.62 -10.14 5.50
N ASP A 134 18.83 -8.83 5.35
CA ASP A 134 18.93 -8.14 4.06
C ASP A 134 17.66 -8.22 3.17
N ALA A 135 16.50 -8.51 3.74
CA ALA A 135 15.24 -8.40 3.00
C ALA A 135 15.01 -6.97 2.50
N THR A 136 14.35 -6.84 1.37
CA THR A 136 13.85 -5.56 0.87
C THR A 136 12.41 -5.39 1.30
N VAL A 137 12.12 -4.38 2.11
CA VAL A 137 10.76 -4.00 2.50
C VAL A 137 10.26 -2.93 1.55
N TYR A 138 9.16 -3.20 0.91
CA TYR A 138 8.49 -2.32 -0.04
C TYR A 138 7.19 -1.81 0.57
N HIS A 139 7.12 -0.52 0.84
CA HIS A 139 5.95 0.16 1.39
C HIS A 139 5.07 0.73 0.30
N ILE A 140 3.77 0.63 0.50
CA ILE A 140 2.73 1.17 -0.38
C ILE A 140 1.78 1.99 0.47
N TYR A 141 1.70 3.27 0.19
CA TYR A 141 0.73 4.18 0.77
C TYR A 141 -0.35 4.49 -0.25
N LEU A 142 -1.56 4.06 0.04
CA LEU A 142 -2.73 4.26 -0.80
C LEU A 142 -3.69 5.22 -0.11
N ASP A 143 -4.05 6.30 -0.80
CA ASP A 143 -5.05 7.27 -0.37
C ASP A 143 -6.00 7.54 -1.53
N TYR A 144 -7.29 7.24 -1.36
CA TYR A 144 -8.27 7.55 -2.37
C TYR A 144 -9.61 7.95 -1.78
N TYR A 145 -10.32 8.80 -2.53
CA TYR A 145 -11.69 9.20 -2.26
C TYR A 145 -12.51 9.05 -3.53
N GLU A 146 -13.56 8.26 -3.43
CA GLU A 146 -14.50 7.95 -4.51
C GLU A 146 -15.93 8.34 -4.13
N GLY A 147 -16.06 9.47 -3.46
CA GLY A 147 -17.35 9.95 -2.94
C GLY A 147 -17.73 9.32 -1.59
N GLY A 148 -18.79 9.84 -0.99
CA GLY A 148 -19.28 9.34 0.30
C GLY A 148 -18.75 10.11 1.51
N ALA A 149 -18.80 9.48 2.69
CA ALA A 149 -18.54 10.14 3.97
C ALA A 149 -17.04 10.42 4.23
N HIS A 150 -16.14 9.57 3.73
CA HIS A 150 -14.69 9.69 3.92
C HIS A 150 -13.93 8.90 2.85
N GLY A 151 -12.65 9.21 2.69
CA GLY A 151 -11.72 8.45 1.85
C GLY A 151 -11.21 7.17 2.52
N ILE A 152 -10.35 6.46 1.82
CA ILE A 152 -9.65 5.28 2.29
C ILE A 152 -8.15 5.58 2.31
N ASN A 153 -7.53 5.35 3.46
CA ASN A 153 -6.08 5.41 3.63
C ASN A 153 -5.60 4.02 4.06
N GLN A 154 -4.63 3.48 3.33
CA GLN A 154 -4.04 2.19 3.63
C GLN A 154 -2.52 2.26 3.57
N HIS A 155 -1.88 1.55 4.48
CA HIS A 155 -0.46 1.22 4.42
C HIS A 155 -0.35 -0.29 4.16
N LEU A 156 0.17 -0.67 3.00
CA LEU A 156 0.44 -2.05 2.62
C LEU A 156 1.95 -2.26 2.50
N THR A 157 2.39 -3.50 2.70
CA THR A 157 3.80 -3.85 2.61
C THR A 157 4.01 -5.14 1.83
N LEU A 158 5.14 -5.22 1.14
CA LEU A 158 5.66 -6.43 0.54
C LEU A 158 7.10 -6.60 1.01
N ASN A 159 7.47 -7.81 1.43
CA ASN A 159 8.83 -8.13 1.83
C ASN A 159 9.43 -9.03 0.75
N PHE A 160 10.61 -8.69 0.24
CA PHE A 160 11.28 -9.46 -0.82
C PHE A 160 12.60 -10.03 -0.32
N GLU A 161 12.86 -11.28 -0.66
CA GLU A 161 14.16 -11.92 -0.45
C GLU A 161 15.18 -11.33 -1.44
N GLN A 162 16.24 -10.74 -0.90
CA GLN A 162 17.28 -10.05 -1.66
C GLN A 162 17.93 -10.94 -2.74
N SER A 163 18.13 -12.21 -2.44
CA SER A 163 18.84 -13.14 -3.32
C SER A 163 18.04 -13.55 -4.55
N THR A 164 16.71 -13.70 -4.43
CA THR A 164 15.85 -14.26 -5.46
C THR A 164 14.81 -13.30 -6.01
N GLY A 165 14.48 -12.22 -5.27
CA GLY A 165 13.34 -11.34 -5.55
C GLY A 165 11.98 -11.93 -5.19
N ARG A 166 11.93 -13.12 -4.56
CA ARG A 166 10.71 -13.77 -4.12
C ARG A 166 10.07 -13.00 -2.98
N GLN A 167 8.75 -12.87 -2.98
CA GLN A 167 8.02 -12.31 -1.85
C GLN A 167 8.11 -13.27 -0.65
N LEU A 168 8.42 -12.69 0.52
CA LEU A 168 8.41 -13.37 1.81
C LEU A 168 7.03 -13.23 2.45
N THR A 169 6.51 -14.34 2.96
CA THR A 169 5.24 -14.45 3.69
C THR A 169 5.49 -14.85 5.13
N LEU A 170 4.47 -14.82 5.98
CA LEU A 170 4.61 -15.28 7.37
C LEU A 170 5.06 -16.75 7.45
N ALA A 171 4.68 -17.59 6.50
CA ALA A 171 5.09 -18.99 6.44
C ALA A 171 6.59 -19.16 6.14
N ASP A 172 7.26 -18.16 5.56
CA ASP A 172 8.72 -18.16 5.36
C ASP A 172 9.47 -17.74 6.64
N ILE A 173 8.83 -16.92 7.47
CA ILE A 173 9.43 -16.30 8.66
C ILE A 173 9.21 -17.17 9.90
N PHE A 174 8.09 -17.86 10.01
CA PHE A 174 7.69 -18.62 11.18
C PHE A 174 7.68 -20.13 10.95
N VAL A 175 7.86 -20.90 12.02
CA VAL A 175 7.75 -22.37 11.97
C VAL A 175 6.30 -22.80 11.74
N PRO A 176 6.05 -23.97 11.12
CA PRO A 176 4.68 -24.48 10.91
C PRO A 176 3.87 -24.53 12.21
N GLY A 177 2.65 -24.01 12.18
CA GLY A 177 1.73 -23.99 13.34
C GLY A 177 1.90 -22.76 14.25
N TYR A 178 2.61 -21.73 13.79
CA TYR A 178 2.86 -20.47 14.52
C TYR A 178 1.59 -19.66 14.82
N GLU A 179 0.53 -19.84 14.07
CA GLU A 179 -0.61 -18.90 13.99
C GLU A 179 -1.25 -18.65 15.37
N ARG A 180 -1.41 -19.70 16.17
CA ARG A 180 -2.03 -19.57 17.50
C ARG A 180 -1.15 -18.78 18.46
N GLN A 181 0.15 -19.07 18.49
CA GLN A 181 1.09 -18.41 19.40
C GLN A 181 1.28 -16.95 18.98
N LEU A 182 1.44 -16.70 17.69
CA LEU A 182 1.58 -15.34 17.14
C LEU A 182 0.30 -14.52 17.40
N SER A 183 -0.90 -15.10 17.21
CA SER A 183 -2.16 -14.42 17.55
C SER A 183 -2.22 -14.03 19.04
N SER A 184 -1.71 -14.88 19.93
CA SER A 184 -1.68 -14.57 21.37
C SER A 184 -0.72 -13.43 21.70
N ILE A 185 0.47 -13.40 21.06
CA ILE A 185 1.45 -12.31 21.21
C ILE A 185 0.84 -11.00 20.70
N LEU A 186 0.26 -11.01 19.50
CA LEU A 186 -0.37 -9.84 18.90
C LEU A 186 -1.56 -9.32 19.70
N GLN A 187 -2.33 -10.22 20.30
CA GLN A 187 -3.42 -9.82 21.19
C GLN A 187 -2.91 -9.11 22.46
N THR A 188 -1.78 -9.58 23.02
CA THR A 188 -1.14 -8.90 24.16
C THR A 188 -0.66 -7.52 23.75
N ALA A 189 0.03 -7.41 22.59
CA ALA A 189 0.48 -6.14 22.06
C ALA A 189 -0.68 -5.17 21.76
N LEU A 190 -1.81 -5.67 21.26
CA LEU A 190 -3.01 -4.85 21.04
C LEU A 190 -3.61 -4.36 22.36
N CYS A 191 -3.60 -5.18 23.43
CA CYS A 191 -4.01 -4.75 24.76
C CYS A 191 -3.12 -3.60 25.27
N GLU A 192 -1.81 -3.73 25.12
CA GLU A 192 -0.86 -2.67 25.49
C GLU A 192 -1.07 -1.40 24.68
N TYR A 193 -1.21 -1.53 23.34
CA TYR A 193 -1.50 -0.42 22.44
C TYR A 193 -2.76 0.36 22.82
N ALA A 194 -3.84 -0.37 23.17
CA ALA A 194 -5.13 0.21 23.53
C ALA A 194 -5.23 0.63 25.03
N GLY A 195 -4.23 0.31 25.85
CA GLY A 195 -4.29 0.48 27.30
C GLY A 195 -5.37 -0.38 27.96
N ALA A 196 -5.70 -1.54 27.36
CA ALA A 196 -6.72 -2.46 27.85
C ALA A 196 -6.11 -3.57 28.70
N SER A 197 -6.76 -3.92 29.82
CA SER A 197 -6.32 -4.98 30.74
C SER A 197 -6.88 -6.37 30.38
N SER A 198 -7.78 -6.46 29.41
CA SER A 198 -8.44 -7.69 29.00
C SER A 198 -9.04 -7.61 27.61
N ILE A 199 -9.28 -8.79 26.98
CA ILE A 199 -10.00 -8.89 25.70
C ILE A 199 -11.40 -8.28 25.79
N LYS A 200 -12.06 -8.41 26.93
CA LYS A 200 -13.37 -7.80 27.13
C LYS A 200 -13.28 -6.28 27.02
N GLU A 201 -12.29 -5.68 27.65
CA GLU A 201 -12.07 -4.24 27.59
C GLU A 201 -11.68 -3.77 26.16
N LEU A 202 -10.86 -4.53 25.44
CA LEU A 202 -10.60 -4.28 24.00
C LEU A 202 -11.91 -4.21 23.20
N LYS A 203 -12.79 -5.21 23.38
CA LYS A 203 -14.09 -5.25 22.69
C LYS A 203 -15.01 -4.10 23.10
N ASP A 204 -15.01 -3.74 24.37
CA ASP A 204 -15.77 -2.58 24.88
C ASP A 204 -15.25 -1.25 24.31
N GLN A 205 -13.95 -1.17 23.94
CA GLN A 205 -13.32 -0.02 23.26
C GLN A 205 -13.48 -0.04 21.73
N GLY A 206 -14.12 -1.10 21.16
CA GLY A 206 -14.39 -1.24 19.73
C GLY A 206 -13.35 -2.02 18.94
N TYR A 207 -12.31 -2.59 19.56
CA TYR A 207 -11.38 -3.49 18.89
C TYR A 207 -11.93 -4.92 18.84
N LEU A 208 -11.62 -5.68 17.78
CA LEU A 208 -11.97 -7.11 17.65
C LEU A 208 -13.46 -7.40 17.94
N TYR A 209 -14.38 -6.53 17.52
CA TYR A 209 -15.78 -6.55 17.92
C TYR A 209 -16.46 -7.92 17.70
N SER A 210 -16.21 -8.56 16.55
CA SER A 210 -16.85 -9.83 16.17
C SER A 210 -15.86 -10.90 15.71
N MET A 211 -14.57 -10.73 16.02
CA MET A 211 -13.49 -11.62 15.58
C MET A 211 -12.48 -11.87 16.69
N ASP A 212 -11.66 -12.89 16.49
CA ASP A 212 -10.46 -13.11 17.29
C ASP A 212 -9.25 -12.46 16.62
N MET A 213 -8.17 -12.22 17.39
CA MET A 213 -6.91 -11.71 16.84
C MET A 213 -6.28 -12.71 15.87
N PHE A 214 -5.75 -12.22 14.78
CA PHE A 214 -5.09 -13.00 13.74
C PHE A 214 -3.80 -12.30 13.28
N PRO A 215 -2.77 -13.06 12.83
CA PRO A 215 -1.59 -12.48 12.20
C PRO A 215 -1.95 -11.84 10.86
N SER A 216 -1.60 -10.57 10.67
CA SER A 216 -1.77 -9.90 9.39
C SER A 216 -0.65 -10.30 8.43
N GLU A 217 -0.99 -10.66 7.18
CA GLU A 217 -0.02 -10.82 6.09
C GLU A 217 0.54 -9.46 5.61
N ASN A 218 0.00 -8.36 6.12
CA ASN A 218 0.51 -7.02 5.93
C ASN A 218 1.48 -6.69 7.07
N PHE A 219 2.77 -6.94 6.86
CA PHE A 219 3.79 -6.78 7.90
C PHE A 219 5.10 -6.21 7.35
N ILE A 220 5.79 -5.45 8.18
CA ILE A 220 7.15 -4.94 7.94
C ILE A 220 8.13 -5.93 8.57
N LEU A 221 8.97 -6.55 7.76
CA LEU A 221 10.08 -7.38 8.23
C LEU A 221 11.29 -6.48 8.53
N GLY A 222 11.19 -5.65 9.57
CA GLY A 222 12.20 -4.66 9.95
C GLY A 222 13.49 -5.29 10.51
N GLU A 223 14.57 -4.52 10.63
CA GLU A 223 15.87 -5.04 11.08
C GLU A 223 15.85 -5.55 12.54
N GLU A 224 15.09 -4.90 13.44
CA GLU A 224 15.07 -5.21 14.88
C GLU A 224 13.76 -5.86 15.36
N ALA A 225 12.68 -5.73 14.57
CA ALA A 225 11.35 -6.18 14.94
C ALA A 225 10.48 -6.44 13.71
N ILE A 226 9.38 -7.17 13.91
CA ILE A 226 8.32 -7.28 12.92
C ILE A 226 7.17 -6.37 13.34
N THR A 227 6.71 -5.50 12.42
CA THR A 227 5.54 -4.66 12.64
C THR A 227 4.38 -5.18 11.82
N PHE A 228 3.31 -5.60 12.48
CA PHE A 228 2.07 -6.05 11.86
C PHE A 228 1.13 -4.86 11.68
N ILE A 229 0.65 -4.65 10.47
CA ILE A 229 -0.20 -3.52 10.10
C ILE A 229 -1.63 -4.01 9.91
N TYR A 230 -2.56 -3.34 10.56
CA TYR A 230 -4.00 -3.52 10.40
C TYR A 230 -4.58 -2.20 9.91
N ASN A 231 -5.06 -2.18 8.68
CA ASN A 231 -5.67 -1.00 8.10
C ASN A 231 -7.07 -0.73 8.70
N PRO A 232 -7.64 0.48 8.49
CA PRO A 232 -8.99 0.79 8.96
C PRO A 232 -10.00 -0.30 8.58
N TYR A 233 -10.88 -0.65 9.52
CA TYR A 233 -11.89 -1.71 9.43
C TYR A 233 -11.38 -3.16 9.57
N GLU A 234 -10.08 -3.43 9.60
CA GLU A 234 -9.60 -4.82 9.73
C GLU A 234 -9.82 -5.37 11.14
N ILE A 235 -9.43 -4.63 12.18
CA ILE A 235 -9.61 -5.04 13.58
C ILE A 235 -10.28 -3.99 14.47
N ALA A 236 -10.58 -2.80 13.92
CA ALA A 236 -11.22 -1.70 14.62
C ALA A 236 -11.98 -0.80 13.65
N PRO A 237 -12.93 0.07 14.12
CA PRO A 237 -13.63 1.02 13.28
C PRO A 237 -12.68 2.03 12.61
N TYR A 238 -13.13 2.65 11.52
CA TYR A 238 -12.37 3.63 10.73
C TYR A 238 -11.72 4.74 11.56
N GLU A 239 -12.43 5.24 12.55
CA GLU A 239 -11.97 6.33 13.42
C GLU A 239 -10.71 6.03 14.25
N LYS A 240 -10.37 4.74 14.40
CA LYS A 240 -9.14 4.30 15.06
C LYS A 240 -7.92 4.40 14.15
N GLY A 241 -8.12 4.59 12.85
CA GLY A 241 -7.04 4.60 11.86
C GLY A 241 -6.39 3.24 11.65
N SER A 242 -5.19 3.26 11.07
CA SER A 242 -4.33 2.08 10.97
C SER A 242 -3.69 1.79 12.33
N ILE A 243 -3.58 0.50 12.66
CA ILE A 243 -2.99 0.01 13.92
C ILE A 243 -1.73 -0.77 13.55
N GLU A 244 -0.61 -0.37 14.14
CA GLU A 244 0.69 -0.99 13.94
C GLU A 244 1.14 -1.63 15.25
N LEU A 245 1.38 -2.94 15.23
CA LEU A 245 1.85 -3.70 16.39
C LEU A 245 3.26 -4.20 16.11
N THR A 246 4.23 -3.62 16.80
CA THR A 246 5.65 -3.96 16.66
C THR A 246 6.05 -4.98 17.72
N ILE A 247 6.58 -6.12 17.28
CA ILE A 247 7.01 -7.23 18.12
C ILE A 247 8.50 -7.47 17.90
N SER A 248 9.28 -7.43 18.96
CA SER A 248 10.73 -7.70 18.86
C SER A 248 11.01 -9.15 18.44
N TYR A 249 12.14 -9.41 17.78
CA TYR A 249 12.52 -10.78 17.46
C TYR A 249 12.73 -11.64 18.70
N SER A 250 13.14 -11.05 19.82
CA SER A 250 13.27 -11.77 21.10
C SER A 250 11.94 -12.30 21.65
N ASP A 251 10.83 -11.62 21.38
CA ASP A 251 9.49 -12.06 21.80
C ASP A 251 8.88 -13.11 20.84
N LEU A 252 9.52 -13.29 19.67
CA LEU A 252 9.12 -14.24 18.63
C LEU A 252 10.04 -15.49 18.55
N ASP A 253 11.12 -15.56 19.34
CA ASP A 253 12.22 -16.53 19.22
C ASP A 253 11.74 -18.00 19.18
N ASP A 254 10.70 -18.33 19.96
CA ASP A 254 10.11 -19.68 20.01
C ASP A 254 9.39 -20.12 18.74
N ILE A 255 9.03 -19.17 17.87
CA ILE A 255 8.25 -19.43 16.65
C ILE A 255 8.96 -18.97 15.36
N LEU A 256 10.11 -18.31 15.47
CA LEU A 256 10.90 -17.91 14.30
C LEU A 256 11.52 -19.15 13.60
N ASN A 257 11.51 -19.09 12.27
CA ASN A 257 12.24 -20.05 11.46
C ASN A 257 13.72 -19.63 11.41
N ASN A 258 14.57 -20.42 12.05
CA ASN A 258 16.01 -20.17 12.17
C ASN A 258 16.83 -20.76 11.00
N ASN A 259 16.17 -21.23 9.93
CA ASN A 259 16.84 -21.82 8.75
C ASN A 259 17.34 -20.76 7.78
#